data_482890c84080b68d5977e6671fa099bd
#
_entry.id   482890c84080b68d5977e6671fa099bd
#
_cell.length_a   1.000
_cell.length_b   1.000
_cell.length_c   1.000
_cell.angle_alpha   90.00
_cell.angle_beta   90.00
_cell.angle_gamma   90.00
#
_symmetry.space_group_name_H-M   'P 1'
#
loop_
_entity.id
_entity.type
_entity.pdbx_description
1 polymer ?
#
loop_
_entity_poly.entity_id
_entity_poly.type
_entity_poly.pdbx_seq_one_letter_code
_entity_poly.pdbx_strand_id
1 'polypeptide(L)'
;MKAVKNNLFSVSLLFICVTAVSFLSACSDSNGQEQASTEGSISRDSIPALAYLEHDEIYNPESVIPPQCYTQTDGNKNPCYVCHQSYTDALRPNFVKDGSLQGNYEFSDEGMKNSWKNLFKDRSKEIEAMGDKEIMTWVSQDNYAPFIQRLSNDAQWKGEMPEITNLAYPDKAFHLNGIAKDASHWLAYNYKPLPSSFWPTNGSTGDAMVRLPKEFRELNNEYSETVYLKNLALLEQTIKQSAKKDINKQQDFYVGDASAVRIEYMLYPQGTEFLHTVRYLGINDDGSIFNAPRMKEVRYMKKVKFKSIAAIKSSYFIEAKEKMLGQLPQTTNIGDRGIDNGFGWIINGYIENKKGELRQQNTQELASCNGCHKTLGSTIDQVFSFARKVEGSQGWGYIDLKKITDVTNIDTSTEKNLTGEYLTYFQRAGGGDEFRQNSEMLTRWFHDDGQVNKEAVEALASIYPLITPSKERALALNKAYKLIVAEQSYIFGRDAVLKPAKNVLKQVENTIPLEEQHRFSWDIRLNWNSQ
;
A
#
# COMPACT_ATOMS: atom_id res chain seq x y z
N MET A 1 31.73 51.71 -33.09
CA MET A 1 32.04 52.97 -32.39
C MET A 1 31.10 53.15 -31.21
N LYS A 2 31.67 53.43 -30.10
CA LYS A 2 31.30 53.86 -28.75
C LYS A 2 31.34 52.74 -27.72
N ALA A 3 32.43 52.76 -26.96
CA ALA A 3 32.68 52.09 -25.71
C ALA A 3 32.00 52.81 -24.53
N VAL A 4 31.54 52.07 -23.55
CA VAL A 4 31.29 52.60 -22.21
C VAL A 4 31.80 51.64 -21.15
N LYS A 5 32.71 52.11 -20.48
CA LYS A 5 33.46 51.96 -19.24
C LYS A 5 32.93 51.02 -18.14
N ASN A 6 33.92 50.26 -17.63
CA ASN A 6 33.98 49.58 -16.34
C ASN A 6 33.76 50.52 -15.14
N ASN A 7 33.06 50.00 -14.11
CA ASN A 7 33.27 50.43 -12.74
C ASN A 7 33.40 49.20 -11.83
N LEU A 8 34.61 49.02 -11.31
CA LEU A 8 34.94 48.17 -10.17
C LEU A 8 34.43 48.82 -8.87
N PHE A 9 33.74 48.04 -8.06
CA PHE A 9 33.64 48.33 -6.62
C PHE A 9 34.27 47.20 -5.83
N SER A 10 35.33 47.63 -5.12
CA SER A 10 36.08 46.87 -4.14
C SER A 10 35.32 46.89 -2.81
N VAL A 11 35.08 45.73 -2.19
CA VAL A 11 34.59 45.65 -0.81
C VAL A 11 35.53 44.80 0.00
N SER A 12 36.07 45.42 1.03
CA SER A 12 37.07 44.91 1.95
C SER A 12 36.59 43.75 2.82
N LEU A 13 37.47 42.76 2.97
CA LEU A 13 37.37 41.69 3.97
C LEU A 13 37.62 42.26 5.38
N LEU A 14 36.71 42.03 6.30
CA LEU A 14 36.94 42.20 7.73
C LEU A 14 37.06 40.80 8.37
N PHE A 15 38.27 40.46 8.81
CA PHE A 15 38.56 39.28 9.63
C PHE A 15 38.20 39.58 11.09
N ILE A 16 37.34 38.79 11.69
CA ILE A 16 37.15 38.75 13.14
C ILE A 16 37.67 37.41 13.64
N CYS A 17 38.79 37.45 14.36
CA CYS A 17 39.28 36.35 15.18
C CYS A 17 38.42 36.22 16.42
N VAL A 18 37.84 35.03 16.65
CA VAL A 18 37.29 34.66 17.96
C VAL A 18 38.13 33.51 18.51
N THR A 19 38.75 33.79 19.64
CA THR A 19 39.60 32.88 20.42
C THR A 19 38.78 31.77 21.08
N ALA A 20 39.28 30.56 20.92
CA ALA A 20 38.77 29.37 21.62
C ALA A 20 39.20 29.40 23.08
N VAL A 21 38.27 29.27 24.00
CA VAL A 21 38.54 28.96 25.40
C VAL A 21 38.14 27.51 25.65
N SER A 22 39.12 26.68 25.90
CA SER A 22 38.98 25.29 26.31
C SER A 22 38.61 25.22 27.79
N PHE A 23 37.48 24.63 28.12
CA PHE A 23 37.19 24.15 29.48
C PHE A 23 37.27 22.63 29.52
N LEU A 24 38.31 22.15 30.15
CA LEU A 24 38.39 20.78 30.70
C LEU A 24 37.60 20.77 32.01
N SER A 25 36.61 19.94 32.10
CA SER A 25 35.99 19.57 33.38
C SER A 25 36.06 18.07 33.56
N ALA A 26 36.57 17.74 34.72
CA ALA A 26 36.89 16.40 35.18
C ALA A 26 35.67 15.52 35.40
N CYS A 27 35.88 14.22 35.21
CA CYS A 27 35.00 13.15 35.67
C CYS A 27 34.84 13.17 37.18
N SER A 28 33.64 13.13 37.66
CA SER A 28 33.33 12.68 39.02
C SER A 28 32.32 11.53 38.94
N ASP A 29 32.74 10.37 39.46
CA ASP A 29 31.89 9.23 39.68
C ASP A 29 30.73 9.59 40.63
N SER A 30 29.52 9.36 40.18
CA SER A 30 28.39 9.30 41.09
C SER A 30 27.54 8.06 40.77
N ASN A 31 27.48 7.17 41.74
CA ASN A 31 26.59 6.02 41.79
C ASN A 31 25.18 6.40 41.38
N GLY A 32 24.76 5.98 40.19
CA GLY A 32 23.39 6.10 39.73
C GLY A 32 22.57 4.92 40.24
N GLN A 33 21.57 5.21 41.03
CA GLN A 33 20.46 4.31 41.27
C GLN A 33 19.82 3.95 39.91
N GLU A 34 19.68 2.64 39.66
CA GLU A 34 18.77 2.12 38.65
C GLU A 34 17.36 2.64 38.94
N GLN A 35 16.94 3.65 38.19
CA GLN A 35 15.52 3.96 38.10
C GLN A 35 14.86 2.83 37.32
N ALA A 36 13.97 2.11 38.02
CA ALA A 36 13.08 1.15 37.41
C ALA A 36 12.35 1.84 36.25
N SER A 37 12.59 1.32 35.06
CA SER A 37 11.84 1.71 33.87
C SER A 37 10.37 1.42 34.13
N THR A 38 9.54 2.44 34.12
CA THR A 38 8.08 2.32 34.15
C THR A 38 7.65 1.40 33.01
N GLU A 39 7.13 0.24 33.35
CA GLU A 39 6.43 -0.66 32.43
C GLU A 39 5.29 0.14 31.77
N GLY A 40 5.43 0.46 30.49
CA GLY A 40 4.38 1.14 29.75
C GLY A 40 4.81 1.98 28.54
N SER A 41 6.12 2.24 28.35
CA SER A 41 6.55 2.89 27.11
C SER A 41 6.49 1.89 25.95
N ILE A 42 5.89 2.30 24.84
CA ILE A 42 6.02 1.57 23.58
C ILE A 42 7.51 1.50 23.28
N SER A 43 8.06 0.29 23.33
CA SER A 43 9.41 0.08 22.82
C SER A 43 9.38 0.45 21.33
N ARG A 44 9.97 1.59 21.01
CA ARG A 44 10.31 1.95 19.65
C ARG A 44 11.52 1.09 19.30
N ASP A 45 11.28 -0.21 19.09
CA ASP A 45 12.33 -1.13 18.68
C ASP A 45 12.92 -0.59 17.39
N SER A 46 14.01 0.18 17.52
CA SER A 46 14.86 0.49 16.40
C SER A 46 15.34 -0.85 15.81
N ILE A 47 15.36 -0.96 14.50
CA ILE A 47 16.06 -2.07 13.86
C ILE A 47 17.47 -2.04 14.43
N PRO A 48 17.96 -3.14 15.02
CA PRO A 48 19.31 -3.15 15.57
C PRO A 48 20.29 -2.70 14.49
N ALA A 49 21.17 -1.75 14.80
CA ALA A 49 22.20 -1.31 13.86
C ALA A 49 23.02 -2.48 13.30
N LEU A 50 23.19 -3.54 14.09
CA LEU A 50 23.76 -4.83 13.67
C LEU A 50 23.06 -5.45 12.46
N ALA A 51 21.75 -5.28 12.28
CA ALA A 51 21.05 -5.78 11.09
C ALA A 51 21.53 -5.10 9.80
N TYR A 52 22.09 -3.91 9.91
CA TYR A 52 22.73 -3.21 8.80
C TYR A 52 24.22 -3.52 8.66
N LEU A 53 24.89 -3.83 9.77
CA LEU A 53 26.34 -4.09 9.79
C LEU A 53 26.69 -5.54 9.45
N GLU A 54 25.78 -6.48 9.66
CA GLU A 54 25.98 -7.89 9.33
C GLU A 54 25.76 -8.23 7.84
N HIS A 55 25.25 -7.26 7.08
CA HIS A 55 25.04 -7.41 5.65
C HIS A 55 26.02 -6.50 4.91
N ASP A 56 26.93 -7.05 4.12
CA ASP A 56 27.74 -6.35 3.12
C ASP A 56 26.89 -5.72 2.01
N GLU A 57 25.60 -5.57 2.26
CA GLU A 57 24.62 -5.12 1.29
C GLU A 57 24.13 -3.72 1.66
N ILE A 58 24.26 -2.82 0.72
CA ILE A 58 23.70 -1.49 0.84
C ILE A 58 22.17 -1.61 0.91
N TYR A 59 21.58 -1.03 1.94
CA TYR A 59 20.16 -0.78 2.02
C TYR A 59 19.68 -0.08 0.74
N ASN A 60 18.53 -0.49 0.19
CA ASN A 60 17.98 0.12 -1.01
C ASN A 60 17.51 1.55 -0.75
N PRO A 61 18.27 2.59 -1.18
CA PRO A 61 17.83 3.97 -1.03
C PRO A 61 16.59 4.29 -1.87
N GLU A 62 16.32 3.49 -2.91
CA GLU A 62 15.09 3.53 -3.71
C GLU A 62 14.04 2.52 -3.22
N SER A 63 13.86 2.39 -1.90
CA SER A 63 12.83 1.51 -1.31
C SER A 63 11.40 1.84 -1.78
N VAL A 64 11.24 2.92 -2.53
CA VAL A 64 10.01 3.29 -3.24
C VAL A 64 9.74 2.43 -4.47
N ILE A 65 10.71 1.66 -4.99
CA ILE A 65 10.50 0.72 -6.10
C ILE A 65 9.96 -0.59 -5.53
N PRO A 66 8.70 -0.96 -5.78
CA PRO A 66 8.14 -2.22 -5.30
C PRO A 66 8.84 -3.45 -5.90
N PRO A 67 8.86 -4.60 -5.21
CA PRO A 67 9.48 -5.82 -5.72
C PRO A 67 8.86 -6.32 -7.02
N GLN A 68 7.60 -5.99 -7.28
CA GLN A 68 6.89 -6.31 -8.53
C GLN A 68 7.56 -5.70 -9.75
N CYS A 69 8.26 -4.55 -9.60
CA CYS A 69 8.96 -3.88 -10.70
C CYS A 69 10.15 -4.69 -11.24
N TYR A 70 10.63 -5.68 -10.51
CA TYR A 70 11.71 -6.56 -10.93
C TYR A 70 11.22 -7.88 -11.56
N THR A 71 9.93 -8.02 -11.80
CA THR A 71 9.37 -9.21 -12.46
C THR A 71 9.87 -9.30 -13.91
N GLN A 72 10.28 -10.49 -14.33
CA GLN A 72 10.69 -10.73 -15.71
C GLN A 72 9.50 -10.64 -16.66
N THR A 73 9.62 -9.83 -17.71
CA THR A 73 8.59 -9.67 -18.74
C THR A 73 8.81 -10.60 -19.93
N ASP A 74 10.04 -11.10 -20.13
CA ASP A 74 10.46 -11.87 -21.28
C ASP A 74 10.10 -11.21 -22.63
N GLY A 75 9.98 -9.86 -22.64
CA GLY A 75 9.59 -9.05 -23.78
C GLY A 75 8.11 -9.09 -24.17
N ASN A 76 7.30 -9.98 -23.59
CA ASN A 76 5.89 -10.16 -23.96
C ASN A 76 4.91 -10.25 -22.78
N LYS A 77 5.33 -10.70 -21.60
CA LYS A 77 4.49 -10.79 -20.41
C LYS A 77 4.45 -9.44 -19.71
N ASN A 78 3.26 -8.93 -19.43
CA ASN A 78 3.09 -7.59 -18.92
C ASN A 78 2.36 -7.52 -17.57
N PRO A 79 3.03 -7.76 -16.42
CA PRO A 79 2.45 -7.46 -15.10
C PRO A 79 2.45 -5.96 -14.78
N CYS A 80 3.25 -5.16 -15.47
CA CYS A 80 3.49 -3.73 -15.20
C CYS A 80 2.24 -2.87 -15.41
N TYR A 81 1.37 -3.26 -16.37
CA TYR A 81 0.18 -2.47 -16.74
C TYR A 81 -0.84 -2.33 -15.59
N VAL A 82 -0.80 -3.19 -14.59
CA VAL A 82 -1.67 -3.10 -13.41
C VAL A 82 -1.39 -1.83 -12.61
N CYS A 83 -0.12 -1.42 -12.51
CA CYS A 83 0.33 -0.25 -11.77
C CYS A 83 0.58 0.95 -12.71
N HIS A 84 1.25 0.73 -13.84
CA HIS A 84 1.56 1.76 -14.82
C HIS A 84 0.41 1.92 -15.80
N GLN A 85 -0.46 2.92 -15.54
CA GLN A 85 -1.66 3.16 -16.32
C GLN A 85 -1.60 4.53 -16.99
N SER A 86 -2.02 4.59 -18.25
CA SER A 86 -2.13 5.83 -19.00
C SER A 86 -3.59 6.28 -19.09
N TYR A 87 -3.81 7.57 -18.96
CA TYR A 87 -5.11 8.20 -19.12
C TYR A 87 -5.02 9.33 -20.14
N THR A 88 -5.97 9.36 -21.05
CA THR A 88 -6.14 10.48 -21.98
C THR A 88 -6.93 11.61 -21.36
N ASP A 89 -7.63 11.37 -20.26
CA ASP A 89 -8.49 12.34 -19.60
C ASP A 89 -7.67 13.30 -18.72
N ALA A 90 -7.60 14.55 -19.18
CA ALA A 90 -6.90 15.63 -18.46
C ALA A 90 -7.55 16.00 -17.11
N LEU A 91 -8.77 15.54 -16.82
CA LEU A 91 -9.49 15.85 -15.58
C LEU A 91 -9.07 14.94 -14.42
N ARG A 92 -8.42 13.80 -14.70
CA ARG A 92 -7.96 12.89 -13.66
C ARG A 92 -6.86 13.52 -12.81
N PRO A 93 -6.93 13.46 -11.45
CA PRO A 93 -5.94 14.09 -10.56
C PRO A 93 -4.52 13.57 -10.78
N ASN A 94 -4.37 12.27 -10.96
CA ASN A 94 -3.10 11.60 -11.19
C ASN A 94 -2.79 11.40 -12.68
N PHE A 95 -3.01 12.44 -13.48
CA PHE A 95 -2.65 12.40 -14.88
C PHE A 95 -1.14 12.24 -15.06
N VAL A 96 -0.71 10.99 -15.13
CA VAL A 96 0.67 10.58 -15.42
C VAL A 96 0.66 9.73 -16.67
N LYS A 97 1.63 9.92 -17.53
CA LYS A 97 1.85 9.07 -18.72
C LYS A 97 2.74 7.86 -18.37
N ASP A 98 2.57 7.32 -17.17
CA ASP A 98 3.42 6.23 -16.69
C ASP A 98 3.12 4.88 -17.35
N GLY A 99 2.01 4.72 -18.04
CA GLY A 99 1.76 3.55 -18.89
C GLY A 99 2.78 3.40 -20.02
N SER A 100 3.42 4.48 -20.44
CA SER A 100 4.54 4.41 -21.41
C SER A 100 5.80 3.79 -20.81
N LEU A 101 5.90 3.75 -19.47
CA LEU A 101 7.03 3.16 -18.75
C LEU A 101 6.87 1.66 -18.51
N GLN A 102 5.78 1.04 -18.99
CA GLN A 102 5.54 -0.39 -18.81
C GLN A 102 6.72 -1.22 -19.33
N GLY A 103 7.42 -1.89 -18.40
CA GLY A 103 8.51 -2.81 -18.73
C GLY A 103 9.78 -2.17 -19.29
N ASN A 104 9.97 -0.85 -19.22
CA ASN A 104 11.18 -0.20 -19.71
C ASN A 104 12.38 -0.36 -18.76
N TYR A 105 12.12 -0.65 -17.47
CA TYR A 105 13.16 -0.74 -16.42
C TYR A 105 14.09 0.50 -16.34
N GLU A 106 13.52 1.69 -16.51
CA GLU A 106 14.24 2.95 -16.40
C GLU A 106 14.42 3.33 -14.93
N PHE A 107 15.29 2.61 -14.26
CA PHE A 107 15.66 2.87 -12.86
C PHE A 107 16.91 3.74 -12.78
N SER A 108 17.19 4.31 -11.60
CA SER A 108 18.51 4.88 -11.31
C SER A 108 19.55 3.74 -11.16
N ASP A 109 20.83 4.12 -11.13
CA ASP A 109 21.93 3.15 -10.97
C ASP A 109 21.76 2.29 -9.70
N GLU A 110 21.28 2.86 -8.59
CA GLU A 110 20.98 2.13 -7.36
C GLU A 110 19.79 1.19 -7.53
N GLY A 111 18.75 1.63 -8.25
CA GLY A 111 17.53 0.86 -8.49
C GLY A 111 17.71 -0.29 -9.46
N MET A 112 18.78 -0.33 -10.27
CA MET A 112 19.07 -1.43 -11.19
C MET A 112 19.30 -2.77 -10.47
N LYS A 113 19.85 -2.73 -9.25
CA LYS A 113 20.03 -3.92 -8.41
C LYS A 113 18.82 -4.15 -7.53
N ASN A 114 18.26 -5.35 -7.60
CA ASN A 114 17.14 -5.73 -6.75
C ASN A 114 17.60 -5.91 -5.30
N SER A 115 17.22 -5.00 -4.44
CA SER A 115 17.57 -5.03 -3.01
C SER A 115 16.56 -5.80 -2.15
N TRP A 116 15.51 -6.38 -2.72
CA TRP A 116 14.53 -7.20 -2.02
C TRP A 116 15.06 -8.61 -1.77
N LYS A 117 16.09 -8.72 -0.92
CA LYS A 117 16.88 -9.94 -0.72
C LYS A 117 16.07 -11.11 -0.16
N ASN A 118 14.99 -10.83 0.59
CA ASN A 118 14.10 -11.85 1.12
C ASN A 118 13.44 -12.72 0.03
N LEU A 119 13.31 -12.23 -1.19
CA LEU A 119 12.81 -13.01 -2.34
C LEU A 119 13.74 -14.16 -2.73
N PHE A 120 15.04 -14.04 -2.45
CA PHE A 120 16.08 -14.98 -2.88
C PHE A 120 16.59 -15.88 -1.75
N LYS A 121 16.14 -15.65 -0.51
CA LYS A 121 16.54 -16.43 0.66
C LYS A 121 15.79 -17.75 0.71
N ASP A 122 16.52 -18.86 0.77
CA ASP A 122 15.92 -20.18 0.98
C ASP A 122 15.65 -20.40 2.48
N ARG A 123 14.37 -20.56 2.81
CA ARG A 123 13.89 -20.87 4.18
C ARG A 123 13.14 -22.21 4.22
N SER A 124 13.30 -23.05 3.20
CA SER A 124 12.52 -24.30 3.05
C SER A 124 12.67 -25.20 4.27
N LYS A 125 13.88 -25.33 4.80
CA LYS A 125 14.17 -26.18 5.98
C LYS A 125 13.49 -25.68 7.25
N GLU A 126 13.51 -24.37 7.46
CA GLU A 126 12.89 -23.74 8.63
C GLU A 126 11.36 -23.81 8.53
N ILE A 127 10.81 -23.66 7.33
CA ILE A 127 9.37 -23.81 7.05
C ILE A 127 8.93 -25.24 7.35
N GLU A 128 9.67 -26.25 6.89
CA GLU A 128 9.38 -27.66 7.13
C GLU A 128 9.51 -28.05 8.62
N ALA A 129 10.47 -27.47 9.32
CA ALA A 129 10.69 -27.74 10.74
C ALA A 129 9.61 -27.17 11.66
N MET A 130 8.89 -26.12 11.22
CA MET A 130 7.86 -25.46 12.04
C MET A 130 6.56 -26.27 12.03
N GLY A 131 6.01 -26.59 13.22
CA GLY A 131 4.77 -27.34 13.35
C GLY A 131 3.54 -26.57 12.91
N ASP A 132 2.57 -27.26 12.26
CA ASP A 132 1.31 -26.65 11.83
C ASP A 132 0.48 -26.11 13.01
N LYS A 133 0.45 -26.85 14.13
CA LYS A 133 -0.23 -26.40 15.35
C LYS A 133 0.39 -25.13 15.91
N GLU A 134 1.72 -25.01 15.87
CA GLU A 134 2.45 -23.83 16.33
C GLU A 134 2.02 -22.60 15.52
N ILE A 135 2.08 -22.69 14.18
CA ILE A 135 1.74 -21.56 13.33
C ILE A 135 0.26 -21.20 13.44
N MET A 136 -0.64 -22.18 13.55
CA MET A 136 -2.08 -21.90 13.75
C MET A 136 -2.35 -21.20 15.09
N THR A 137 -1.66 -21.60 16.16
CA THR A 137 -1.73 -20.89 17.45
C THR A 137 -1.23 -19.44 17.32
N TRP A 138 -0.14 -19.22 16.56
CA TRP A 138 0.39 -17.91 16.32
C TRP A 138 -0.62 -17.01 15.58
N VAL A 139 -1.19 -17.47 14.48
CA VAL A 139 -2.07 -16.65 13.64
C VAL A 139 -3.44 -16.36 14.26
N SER A 140 -3.85 -17.17 15.25
CA SER A 140 -5.12 -16.97 15.99
C SER A 140 -5.05 -15.91 17.09
N GLN A 141 -3.87 -15.39 17.42
CA GLN A 141 -3.69 -14.41 18.49
C GLN A 141 -4.02 -13.00 17.99
N ASP A 142 -4.78 -12.25 18.78
CA ASP A 142 -4.98 -10.83 18.57
C ASP A 142 -3.75 -10.05 19.05
N ASN A 143 -3.05 -9.38 18.14
CA ASN A 143 -1.96 -8.47 18.44
C ASN A 143 -2.32 -6.99 18.25
N TYR A 144 -3.56 -6.71 17.79
CA TYR A 144 -4.04 -5.36 17.56
C TYR A 144 -4.59 -4.69 18.83
N ALA A 145 -5.46 -5.36 19.58
CA ALA A 145 -6.03 -4.76 20.80
C ALA A 145 -4.93 -4.41 21.83
N PRO A 146 -3.94 -5.27 22.13
CA PRO A 146 -2.83 -4.89 23.00
C PRO A 146 -1.99 -3.72 22.46
N PHE A 147 -1.85 -3.62 21.13
CA PHE A 147 -1.13 -2.51 20.50
C PHE A 147 -1.87 -1.17 20.71
N ILE A 148 -3.18 -1.11 20.45
CA ILE A 148 -3.99 0.10 20.68
C ILE A 148 -3.94 0.50 22.17
N GLN A 149 -4.03 -0.45 23.08
CA GLN A 149 -3.92 -0.19 24.50
C GLN A 149 -2.56 0.43 24.89
N ARG A 150 -1.47 -0.04 24.30
CA ARG A 150 -0.15 0.56 24.53
C ARG A 150 -0.07 1.99 24.00
N LEU A 151 -0.59 2.25 22.77
CA LEU A 151 -0.62 3.60 22.21
C LEU A 151 -1.43 4.57 23.06
N SER A 152 -2.61 4.15 23.55
CA SER A 152 -3.48 4.99 24.37
C SER A 152 -2.87 5.33 25.73
N ASN A 153 -2.01 4.46 26.25
CA ASN A 153 -1.31 4.67 27.50
C ASN A 153 0.00 5.46 27.37
N ASP A 154 0.49 5.67 26.15
CA ASP A 154 1.71 6.45 25.89
C ASP A 154 1.41 7.95 25.80
N ALA A 155 1.60 8.67 26.90
CA ALA A 155 1.41 10.12 26.95
C ALA A 155 2.34 10.91 25.99
N GLN A 156 3.40 10.28 25.50
CA GLN A 156 4.34 10.91 24.56
C GLN A 156 3.94 10.67 23.10
N TRP A 157 3.04 9.72 22.83
CA TRP A 157 2.55 9.45 21.48
C TRP A 157 1.83 10.67 20.89
N LYS A 158 2.29 11.13 19.73
CA LYS A 158 1.73 12.30 19.00
C LYS A 158 1.14 11.92 17.63
N GLY A 159 1.16 10.62 17.32
CA GLY A 159 0.57 10.10 16.10
C GLY A 159 -0.94 9.93 16.19
N GLU A 160 -1.53 9.60 15.07
CA GLU A 160 -2.96 9.25 15.00
C GLU A 160 -3.18 7.85 15.59
N MET A 161 -4.37 7.63 16.13
CA MET A 161 -4.79 6.33 16.65
C MET A 161 -5.87 5.74 15.74
N PRO A 162 -5.54 4.76 14.89
CA PRO A 162 -6.53 4.08 14.06
C PRO A 162 -7.30 3.03 14.87
N GLU A 163 -8.03 3.47 15.88
CA GLU A 163 -8.72 2.60 16.82
C GLU A 163 -10.06 2.11 16.28
N ILE A 164 -10.25 0.78 16.30
CA ILE A 164 -11.52 0.09 16.11
C ILE A 164 -11.57 -1.06 17.12
N THR A 165 -12.52 -1.02 18.02
CA THR A 165 -12.67 -2.07 19.03
C THR A 165 -12.99 -3.42 18.37
N ASN A 166 -12.29 -4.47 18.81
CA ASN A 166 -12.43 -5.84 18.26
C ASN A 166 -12.06 -6.00 16.77
N LEU A 167 -11.25 -5.14 16.20
CA LEU A 167 -10.89 -5.24 14.77
C LEU A 167 -10.33 -6.61 14.39
N ALA A 168 -9.66 -7.32 15.30
CA ALA A 168 -9.20 -8.69 15.08
C ALA A 168 -10.35 -9.67 14.76
N TYR A 169 -11.57 -9.37 15.16
CA TYR A 169 -12.78 -10.18 15.02
C TYR A 169 -13.89 -9.37 14.32
N PRO A 170 -13.90 -9.32 12.98
CA PRO A 170 -14.75 -8.42 12.21
C PRO A 170 -16.25 -8.49 12.53
N ASP A 171 -16.77 -9.68 12.80
CA ASP A 171 -18.18 -9.87 13.19
C ASP A 171 -18.53 -9.18 14.50
N LYS A 172 -17.53 -8.99 15.38
CA LYS A 172 -17.70 -8.21 16.63
C LYS A 172 -17.47 -6.72 16.41
N ALA A 173 -16.61 -6.36 15.44
CA ALA A 173 -16.22 -4.97 15.18
C ALA A 173 -17.24 -4.20 14.35
N PHE A 174 -17.89 -4.84 13.37
CA PHE A 174 -18.74 -4.15 12.39
C PHE A 174 -20.19 -4.63 12.39
N HIS A 175 -21.10 -3.72 12.05
CA HIS A 175 -22.44 -4.06 11.60
C HIS A 175 -22.41 -4.60 10.18
N LEU A 176 -23.50 -5.21 9.70
CA LEU A 176 -23.60 -5.75 8.35
C LEU A 176 -23.39 -4.69 7.26
N ASN A 177 -23.76 -3.43 7.53
CA ASN A 177 -23.53 -2.30 6.63
C ASN A 177 -22.10 -1.72 6.73
N GLY A 178 -21.20 -2.37 7.46
CA GLY A 178 -19.79 -1.99 7.58
C GLY A 178 -19.47 -0.94 8.64
N ILE A 179 -20.47 -0.31 9.27
CA ILE A 179 -20.24 0.69 10.32
C ILE A 179 -19.67 -0.01 11.57
N ALA A 180 -18.60 0.56 12.14
CA ALA A 180 -18.02 0.08 13.38
C ALA A 180 -18.99 0.23 14.57
N LYS A 181 -19.06 -0.82 15.42
CA LYS A 181 -19.98 -0.89 16.55
C LYS A 181 -19.57 -0.04 17.75
N ASP A 182 -18.33 0.43 17.76
CA ASP A 182 -17.71 1.16 18.87
C ASP A 182 -17.87 2.69 18.80
N ALA A 183 -18.72 3.17 17.92
CA ALA A 183 -18.91 4.61 17.67
C ALA A 183 -17.65 5.36 17.18
N SER A 184 -16.62 4.65 16.73
CA SER A 184 -15.44 5.26 16.07
C SER A 184 -15.77 5.81 14.67
N HIS A 185 -16.92 5.44 14.14
CA HIS A 185 -17.43 5.81 12.81
C HIS A 185 -16.55 5.35 11.65
N TRP A 186 -15.66 4.40 11.84
CA TRP A 186 -15.03 3.69 10.75
C TRP A 186 -16.06 2.88 9.99
N LEU A 187 -15.89 2.79 8.68
CA LEU A 187 -16.77 2.03 7.81
C LEU A 187 -15.95 1.07 6.95
N ALA A 188 -16.16 -0.21 7.15
CA ALA A 188 -15.57 -1.26 6.31
C ALA A 188 -16.26 -1.31 4.95
N TYR A 189 -15.48 -1.54 3.89
CA TYR A 189 -16.03 -1.72 2.54
C TYR A 189 -15.43 -2.90 1.80
N ASN A 190 -16.27 -3.56 1.03
CA ASN A 190 -15.88 -4.66 0.17
C ASN A 190 -15.30 -4.12 -1.13
N TYR A 191 -14.15 -4.62 -1.56
CA TYR A 191 -13.48 -4.18 -2.78
C TYR A 191 -12.77 -5.35 -3.48
N LYS A 192 -12.60 -5.24 -4.78
CA LYS A 192 -11.85 -6.22 -5.57
C LYS A 192 -10.35 -5.89 -5.50
N PRO A 193 -9.50 -6.78 -4.95
CA PRO A 193 -8.06 -6.56 -4.91
C PRO A 193 -7.45 -6.36 -6.30
N LEU A 194 -6.29 -5.72 -6.39
CA LEU A 194 -5.55 -5.63 -7.65
C LEU A 194 -5.01 -7.00 -8.07
N PRO A 195 -5.00 -7.32 -9.38
CA PRO A 195 -4.56 -8.63 -9.85
C PRO A 195 -3.11 -8.96 -9.49
N SER A 196 -2.21 -8.00 -9.57
CA SER A 196 -0.77 -8.19 -9.29
C SER A 196 -0.43 -8.33 -7.79
N SER A 197 -1.42 -8.23 -6.92
CA SER A 197 -1.27 -8.28 -5.47
C SER A 197 -2.29 -9.22 -4.86
N PHE A 198 -2.36 -10.45 -5.34
CA PHE A 198 -3.29 -11.46 -4.86
C PHE A 198 -2.94 -11.86 -3.44
N TRP A 199 -3.50 -11.19 -2.49
CA TRP A 199 -3.12 -11.32 -1.11
C TRP A 199 -3.24 -12.73 -0.56
N PRO A 200 -4.41 -13.40 -0.63
CA PRO A 200 -4.45 -14.76 -0.09
C PRO A 200 -3.47 -15.70 -0.78
N THR A 201 -3.35 -15.64 -2.10
CA THR A 201 -2.43 -16.46 -2.89
C THR A 201 -0.97 -16.19 -2.53
N ASN A 202 -0.67 -14.95 -2.14
CA ASN A 202 0.68 -14.49 -1.78
C ASN A 202 0.95 -14.60 -0.27
N GLY A 203 0.03 -15.16 0.50
CA GLY A 203 0.22 -15.40 1.91
C GLY A 203 -0.32 -14.33 2.83
N SER A 204 -1.08 -13.36 2.32
CA SER A 204 -1.70 -12.31 3.13
C SER A 204 -3.16 -12.11 2.77
N THR A 205 -3.96 -11.78 3.77
CA THR A 205 -5.32 -11.28 3.62
C THR A 205 -5.39 -9.87 4.20
N GLY A 206 -6.54 -9.23 4.10
CA GLY A 206 -6.74 -7.92 4.71
C GLY A 206 -8.10 -7.36 4.46
N ASP A 207 -8.33 -6.20 5.03
CA ASP A 207 -9.56 -5.44 4.95
C ASP A 207 -9.24 -3.96 4.73
N ALA A 208 -10.24 -3.20 4.34
CA ALA A 208 -10.10 -1.76 4.15
C ALA A 208 -11.29 -1.04 4.78
N MET A 209 -11.00 0.05 5.45
CA MET A 209 -11.95 0.92 6.10
C MET A 209 -11.71 2.36 5.71
N VAL A 210 -12.78 3.15 5.69
CA VAL A 210 -12.76 4.59 5.45
C VAL A 210 -13.46 5.32 6.59
N ARG A 211 -13.00 6.53 6.90
CA ARG A 211 -13.68 7.45 7.80
C ARG A 211 -13.62 8.86 7.22
N LEU A 212 -14.77 9.48 7.04
CA LEU A 212 -14.83 10.90 6.69
C LEU A 212 -14.71 11.77 7.93
N PRO A 213 -14.28 13.04 7.80
CA PRO A 213 -14.22 13.97 8.93
C PRO A 213 -15.57 14.19 9.60
N LYS A 214 -15.52 14.76 10.80
CA LYS A 214 -16.67 14.91 11.71
C LYS A 214 -17.86 15.59 11.02
N GLU A 215 -17.66 16.70 10.36
CA GLU A 215 -18.69 17.47 9.67
C GLU A 215 -19.43 16.70 8.56
N PHE A 216 -18.81 15.66 7.99
CA PHE A 216 -19.44 14.79 6.99
C PHE A 216 -20.36 13.73 7.59
N ARG A 217 -20.36 13.60 8.92
CA ARG A 217 -21.09 12.58 9.65
C ARG A 217 -22.17 13.18 10.58
N GLU A 218 -22.32 14.50 10.58
CA GLU A 218 -23.17 15.22 11.52
C GLU A 218 -24.22 16.08 10.84
N LEU A 219 -25.31 16.26 11.55
CA LEU A 219 -26.36 17.23 11.27
C LEU A 219 -26.62 18.02 12.57
N ASN A 220 -26.38 19.33 12.56
CA ASN A 220 -26.48 20.21 13.73
C ASN A 220 -25.57 19.76 14.89
N ASN A 221 -24.34 19.35 14.57
CA ASN A 221 -23.31 18.83 15.51
C ASN A 221 -23.68 17.50 16.21
N GLU A 222 -24.67 16.78 15.71
CA GLU A 222 -25.03 15.44 16.18
C GLU A 222 -24.77 14.40 15.09
N TYR A 223 -24.28 13.22 15.48
CA TYR A 223 -24.06 12.13 14.53
C TYR A 223 -25.35 11.73 13.83
N SER A 224 -25.26 11.64 12.52
CA SER A 224 -26.35 11.21 11.64
C SER A 224 -25.86 10.18 10.64
N GLU A 225 -26.23 8.92 10.86
CA GLU A 225 -25.89 7.82 9.92
C GLU A 225 -26.39 8.13 8.50
N THR A 226 -27.59 8.71 8.37
CA THR A 226 -28.16 9.09 7.08
C THR A 226 -27.29 10.11 6.34
N VAL A 227 -26.79 11.15 7.05
CA VAL A 227 -25.87 12.15 6.47
C VAL A 227 -24.55 11.48 6.08
N TYR A 228 -24.01 10.64 6.95
CA TYR A 228 -22.75 9.96 6.71
C TYR A 228 -22.80 9.07 5.45
N LEU A 229 -23.79 8.18 5.37
CA LEU A 229 -23.97 7.29 4.22
C LEU A 229 -24.24 8.06 2.93
N LYS A 230 -24.98 9.18 3.01
CA LYS A 230 -25.22 10.08 1.86
C LYS A 230 -23.90 10.69 1.35
N ASN A 231 -23.08 11.22 2.25
CA ASN A 231 -21.79 11.82 1.88
C ASN A 231 -20.80 10.79 1.33
N LEU A 232 -20.80 9.56 1.86
CA LEU A 232 -20.01 8.46 1.31
C LEU A 232 -20.48 8.06 -0.09
N ALA A 233 -21.78 8.03 -0.35
CA ALA A 233 -22.31 7.75 -1.67
C ALA A 233 -21.94 8.86 -2.69
N LEU A 234 -21.98 10.13 -2.29
CA LEU A 234 -21.51 11.24 -3.11
C LEU A 234 -20.02 11.12 -3.42
N LEU A 235 -19.21 10.78 -2.43
CA LEU A 235 -17.77 10.55 -2.63
C LEU A 235 -17.53 9.36 -3.57
N GLU A 236 -18.22 8.23 -3.36
CA GLU A 236 -18.11 7.06 -4.24
C GLU A 236 -18.43 7.41 -5.68
N GLN A 237 -19.53 8.13 -5.90
CA GLN A 237 -19.93 8.59 -7.22
C GLN A 237 -18.82 9.42 -7.87
N THR A 238 -18.26 10.37 -7.13
CA THR A 238 -17.18 11.26 -7.62
C THR A 238 -15.90 10.50 -7.99
N ILE A 239 -15.52 9.48 -7.21
CA ILE A 239 -14.32 8.68 -7.46
C ILE A 239 -14.49 7.73 -8.64
N LYS A 240 -15.69 7.16 -8.82
CA LYS A 240 -15.96 6.10 -9.82
C LYS A 240 -16.46 6.61 -11.16
N GLN A 241 -17.08 7.78 -11.23
CA GLN A 241 -17.62 8.28 -12.50
C GLN A 241 -16.53 8.58 -13.53
N SER A 242 -16.84 8.31 -14.80
CA SER A 242 -16.03 8.81 -15.91
C SER A 242 -16.36 10.28 -16.16
N ALA A 243 -15.36 11.08 -16.57
CA ALA A 243 -15.54 12.50 -16.87
C ALA A 243 -16.61 12.81 -17.92
N LYS A 244 -17.00 11.84 -18.72
CA LYS A 244 -17.95 11.98 -19.84
C LYS A 244 -19.42 11.77 -19.46
N LYS A 245 -19.73 11.28 -18.25
CA LYS A 245 -21.13 11.04 -17.85
C LYS A 245 -21.61 12.08 -16.83
N ASP A 246 -22.43 12.99 -17.29
CA ASP A 246 -23.40 13.80 -16.51
C ASP A 246 -22.86 14.65 -15.35
N ILE A 247 -21.78 15.41 -15.57
CA ILE A 247 -21.39 16.52 -14.67
C ILE A 247 -22.58 17.46 -14.40
N ASN A 248 -23.55 17.54 -15.31
CA ASN A 248 -24.72 18.43 -15.21
C ASN A 248 -25.82 17.93 -14.24
N LYS A 249 -25.67 16.75 -13.62
CA LYS A 249 -26.65 16.19 -12.67
C LYS A 249 -26.08 15.93 -11.27
N GLN A 250 -24.83 16.24 -11.05
CA GLN A 250 -24.17 15.98 -9.77
C GLN A 250 -24.44 17.11 -8.79
N GLN A 251 -24.69 16.76 -7.54
CA GLN A 251 -24.77 17.72 -6.44
C GLN A 251 -23.38 18.38 -6.25
N ASP A 252 -23.36 19.72 -6.13
CA ASP A 252 -22.11 20.48 -6.03
C ASP A 252 -21.46 20.42 -4.63
N PHE A 253 -22.25 20.14 -3.60
CA PHE A 253 -21.82 20.17 -2.20
C PHE A 253 -22.22 18.90 -1.48
N TYR A 254 -21.46 18.54 -0.44
CA TYR A 254 -21.85 17.52 0.52
C TYR A 254 -23.08 17.95 1.32
N VAL A 255 -23.59 17.10 2.20
CA VAL A 255 -24.80 17.39 2.99
C VAL A 255 -24.47 17.44 4.49
N GLY A 256 -25.45 17.83 5.32
CA GLY A 256 -25.29 17.98 6.76
C GLY A 256 -24.39 19.16 7.11
N ASP A 257 -23.57 19.01 8.14
CA ASP A 257 -22.66 20.07 8.58
C ASP A 257 -21.53 20.34 7.56
N ALA A 258 -21.32 19.41 6.60
CA ALA A 258 -20.42 19.59 5.46
C ALA A 258 -21.06 20.32 4.27
N SER A 259 -22.25 20.91 4.39
CA SER A 259 -22.99 21.54 3.29
C SER A 259 -22.27 22.74 2.64
N ALA A 260 -21.27 23.31 3.27
CA ALA A 260 -20.39 24.33 2.68
C ALA A 260 -19.18 23.75 1.93
N VAL A 261 -18.94 22.44 2.02
CA VAL A 261 -17.80 21.79 1.39
C VAL A 261 -18.18 21.34 -0.01
N ARG A 262 -17.46 21.85 -1.01
CA ARG A 262 -17.68 21.49 -2.40
C ARG A 262 -17.19 20.07 -2.70
N ILE A 263 -17.93 19.37 -3.54
CA ILE A 263 -17.52 18.07 -4.07
C ILE A 263 -16.52 18.32 -5.21
N GLU A 264 -15.31 17.83 -5.05
CA GLU A 264 -14.27 17.94 -6.06
C GLU A 264 -14.07 16.59 -6.77
N TYR A 265 -14.10 16.63 -8.08
CA TYR A 265 -14.04 15.44 -8.92
C TYR A 265 -12.77 14.63 -8.69
N MET A 266 -12.92 13.32 -8.40
CA MET A 266 -11.84 12.38 -8.11
C MET A 266 -10.87 12.80 -6.99
N LEU A 267 -11.32 13.65 -6.08
CA LEU A 267 -10.53 14.06 -4.92
C LEU A 267 -11.26 13.74 -3.62
N TYR A 268 -10.51 13.27 -2.65
CA TYR A 268 -11.03 13.06 -1.29
C TYR A 268 -11.05 14.38 -0.52
N PRO A 269 -12.06 14.64 0.32
CA PRO A 269 -12.05 15.81 1.19
C PRO A 269 -10.90 15.75 2.20
N GLN A 270 -10.43 16.92 2.63
CA GLN A 270 -9.43 17.01 3.70
C GLN A 270 -10.00 16.36 4.97
N GLY A 271 -9.15 15.65 5.70
CA GLY A 271 -9.54 14.91 6.90
C GLY A 271 -10.02 13.48 6.64
N THR A 272 -10.18 13.06 5.38
CA THR A 272 -10.48 11.65 5.06
C THR A 272 -9.38 10.74 5.54
N GLU A 273 -9.77 9.62 6.15
CA GLU A 273 -8.86 8.62 6.68
C GLU A 273 -9.12 7.25 6.04
N PHE A 274 -8.06 6.51 5.80
CA PHE A 274 -8.11 5.10 5.41
C PHE A 274 -7.31 4.25 6.39
N LEU A 275 -7.87 3.11 6.73
CA LEU A 275 -7.23 2.06 7.52
C LEU A 275 -7.26 0.77 6.72
N HIS A 276 -6.14 0.07 6.70
CA HIS A 276 -5.98 -1.17 5.97
C HIS A 276 -5.16 -2.14 6.80
N THR A 277 -5.64 -3.37 6.99
CA THR A 277 -4.86 -4.40 7.65
C THR A 277 -4.25 -5.35 6.63
N VAL A 278 -3.07 -5.84 6.94
CA VAL A 278 -2.46 -7.00 6.28
C VAL A 278 -2.39 -8.10 7.32
N ARG A 279 -3.04 -9.23 7.04
CA ARG A 279 -3.22 -10.31 8.01
C ARG A 279 -2.59 -11.61 7.54
N TYR A 280 -2.34 -12.49 8.48
CA TYR A 280 -2.06 -13.89 8.18
C TYR A 280 -3.27 -14.58 7.57
N LEU A 281 -3.05 -15.69 6.92
CA LEU A 281 -4.10 -16.55 6.39
C LEU A 281 -4.74 -17.32 7.54
N GLY A 282 -5.99 -17.03 7.87
CA GLY A 282 -6.83 -17.87 8.70
C GLY A 282 -7.31 -19.07 7.88
N ILE A 283 -7.41 -20.22 8.50
CA ILE A 283 -7.82 -21.47 7.85
C ILE A 283 -8.94 -22.08 8.66
N ASN A 284 -10.13 -22.22 8.06
CA ASN A 284 -11.27 -22.92 8.65
C ASN A 284 -11.09 -24.44 8.58
N ASP A 285 -11.93 -25.17 9.30
CA ASP A 285 -11.91 -26.65 9.31
C ASP A 285 -12.17 -27.25 7.92
N ASP A 286 -12.97 -26.57 7.09
CA ASP A 286 -13.23 -26.93 5.69
C ASP A 286 -12.09 -26.56 4.72
N GLY A 287 -10.99 -25.99 5.25
CA GLY A 287 -9.86 -25.53 4.46
C GLY A 287 -10.04 -24.16 3.82
N SER A 288 -11.19 -23.50 3.97
CA SER A 288 -11.40 -22.15 3.42
C SER A 288 -10.55 -21.10 4.16
N ILE A 289 -10.10 -20.10 3.40
CA ILE A 289 -9.22 -19.04 3.86
C ILE A 289 -10.03 -17.83 4.31
N PHE A 290 -9.63 -17.22 5.43
CA PHE A 290 -10.23 -16.01 5.98
C PHE A 290 -9.16 -15.08 6.59
N ASN A 291 -9.55 -13.87 6.96
CA ASN A 291 -8.68 -12.91 7.63
C ASN A 291 -8.39 -13.36 9.06
N ALA A 292 -7.17 -13.83 9.33
CA ALA A 292 -6.78 -14.25 10.69
C ALA A 292 -6.89 -13.09 11.69
N PRO A 293 -7.11 -13.36 13.00
CA PRO A 293 -7.06 -12.34 14.02
C PRO A 293 -5.73 -11.57 14.07
N ARG A 294 -4.62 -12.27 13.86
CA ARG A 294 -3.28 -11.68 13.89
C ARG A 294 -3.02 -10.82 12.66
N MET A 295 -2.51 -9.64 12.89
CA MET A 295 -2.12 -8.68 11.86
C MET A 295 -0.61 -8.71 11.66
N LYS A 296 -0.17 -8.84 10.41
CA LYS A 296 1.21 -8.62 9.97
C LYS A 296 1.55 -7.15 9.98
N GLU A 297 0.62 -6.34 9.45
CA GLU A 297 0.72 -4.90 9.37
C GLU A 297 -0.65 -4.24 9.58
N VAL A 298 -0.61 -3.03 10.11
CA VAL A 298 -1.72 -2.08 10.11
C VAL A 298 -1.24 -0.84 9.37
N ARG A 299 -1.93 -0.43 8.31
CA ARG A 299 -1.58 0.70 7.46
C ARG A 299 -2.64 1.77 7.59
N TYR A 300 -2.20 2.98 7.82
CA TYR A 300 -3.07 4.13 8.03
C TYR A 300 -2.65 5.29 7.17
N MET A 301 -3.61 6.00 6.57
CA MET A 301 -3.35 7.25 5.89
C MET A 301 -4.45 8.26 6.15
N LYS A 302 -4.07 9.55 6.22
CA LYS A 302 -4.97 10.68 6.46
C LYS A 302 -4.66 11.82 5.51
N LYS A 303 -5.70 12.38 4.88
CA LYS A 303 -5.56 13.56 4.06
C LYS A 303 -5.50 14.81 4.94
N VAL A 304 -4.30 15.28 5.22
CA VAL A 304 -4.06 16.43 6.10
C VAL A 304 -4.12 17.76 5.35
N LYS A 305 -3.97 17.73 4.03
CA LYS A 305 -4.03 18.93 3.19
C LYS A 305 -4.77 18.65 1.89
N PHE A 306 -5.79 19.44 1.61
CA PHE A 306 -6.42 19.41 0.31
C PHE A 306 -5.47 19.97 -0.76
N LYS A 307 -5.30 19.25 -1.86
CA LYS A 307 -4.60 19.72 -3.05
C LYS A 307 -5.55 19.65 -4.24
N SER A 308 -5.69 20.75 -4.97
CA SER A 308 -6.44 20.75 -6.23
C SER A 308 -5.76 19.89 -7.29
N ILE A 309 -6.49 19.51 -8.34
CA ILE A 309 -5.94 18.78 -9.50
C ILE A 309 -4.70 19.51 -10.07
N ALA A 310 -4.73 20.83 -10.16
CA ALA A 310 -3.59 21.62 -10.65
C ALA A 310 -2.38 21.50 -9.73
N ALA A 311 -2.58 21.53 -8.42
CA ALA A 311 -1.49 21.36 -7.43
C ALA A 311 -0.90 19.95 -7.47
N ILE A 312 -1.74 18.92 -7.63
CA ILE A 312 -1.29 17.54 -7.79
C ILE A 312 -0.47 17.36 -9.07
N LYS A 313 -0.94 17.90 -10.20
CA LYS A 313 -0.20 17.89 -11.48
C LYS A 313 1.16 18.57 -11.37
N SER A 314 1.24 19.70 -10.64
CA SER A 314 2.53 20.35 -10.36
C SER A 314 3.45 19.46 -9.54
N SER A 315 2.92 18.75 -8.54
CA SER A 315 3.72 17.80 -7.76
C SER A 315 4.25 16.65 -8.63
N TYR A 316 3.42 16.08 -9.50
CA TYR A 316 3.86 15.04 -10.45
C TYR A 316 4.94 15.55 -11.43
N PHE A 317 4.78 16.78 -11.91
CA PHE A 317 5.79 17.39 -12.78
C PHE A 317 7.15 17.53 -12.07
N ILE A 318 7.15 17.94 -10.80
CA ILE A 318 8.37 18.06 -10.00
C ILE A 318 9.04 16.68 -9.84
N GLU A 319 8.29 15.65 -9.44
CA GLU A 319 8.82 14.29 -9.29
C GLU A 319 9.40 13.75 -10.62
N ALA A 320 8.72 13.97 -11.73
CA ALA A 320 9.19 13.57 -13.04
C ALA A 320 10.49 14.29 -13.43
N LYS A 321 10.59 15.61 -13.13
CA LYS A 321 11.78 16.39 -13.37
C LYS A 321 12.96 15.92 -12.51
N GLU A 322 12.71 15.66 -11.22
CA GLU A 322 13.73 15.15 -10.30
C GLU A 322 14.28 13.81 -10.79
N LYS A 323 13.40 12.90 -11.20
CA LYS A 323 13.80 11.61 -11.80
C LYS A 323 14.69 11.81 -13.05
N MET A 324 14.33 12.74 -13.95
CA MET A 324 15.14 13.05 -15.14
C MET A 324 16.53 13.60 -14.79
N LEU A 325 16.68 14.20 -13.60
CA LEU A 325 17.96 14.71 -13.09
C LEU A 325 18.72 13.66 -12.26
N GLY A 326 18.26 12.41 -12.21
CA GLY A 326 18.88 11.34 -11.43
C GLY A 326 18.68 11.49 -9.92
N GLN A 327 17.71 12.30 -9.48
CA GLN A 327 17.41 12.49 -8.06
C GLN A 327 16.44 11.42 -7.59
N LEU A 328 16.74 10.84 -6.42
CA LEU A 328 15.89 9.84 -5.80
C LEU A 328 14.65 10.48 -5.17
N PRO A 329 13.49 9.77 -5.16
CA PRO A 329 12.30 10.24 -4.49
C PRO A 329 12.55 10.47 -3.00
N GLN A 330 12.14 11.64 -2.50
CA GLN A 330 12.31 11.98 -1.09
C GLN A 330 11.13 11.50 -0.25
N THR A 331 11.43 10.98 0.94
CA THR A 331 10.45 10.59 1.95
C THR A 331 10.63 11.46 3.18
N THR A 332 9.63 12.31 3.47
CA THR A 332 9.66 13.21 4.63
C THR A 332 9.11 12.50 5.86
N ASN A 333 9.97 12.20 6.81
CA ASN A 333 9.54 11.66 8.11
C ASN A 333 8.98 12.77 8.99
N ILE A 334 7.81 12.52 9.61
CA ILE A 334 7.11 13.44 10.51
C ILE A 334 6.86 12.82 11.90
N GLY A 335 7.80 11.97 12.33
CA GLY A 335 7.79 11.34 13.67
C GLY A 335 6.66 10.34 13.85
N ASP A 336 5.96 10.39 14.96
CA ASP A 336 4.86 9.47 15.30
C ASP A 336 3.72 9.46 14.28
N ARG A 337 3.60 10.52 13.48
CA ARG A 337 2.61 10.60 12.41
C ARG A 337 3.02 9.86 11.13
N GLY A 338 4.24 9.33 11.08
CA GLY A 338 4.75 8.56 9.94
C GLY A 338 5.47 9.41 8.91
N ILE A 339 5.05 9.36 7.65
CA ILE A 339 5.66 10.11 6.53
C ILE A 339 4.62 11.00 5.83
N ASP A 340 5.08 12.14 5.28
CA ASP A 340 4.32 12.95 4.33
C ASP A 340 4.70 12.52 2.91
N ASN A 341 3.71 12.14 2.10
CA ASN A 341 3.94 11.71 0.72
C ASN A 341 4.12 12.86 -0.29
N GLY A 342 4.04 14.11 0.17
CA GLY A 342 4.12 15.29 -0.70
C GLY A 342 2.85 15.60 -1.50
N PHE A 343 1.80 14.76 -1.41
CA PHE A 343 0.53 14.92 -2.13
C PHE A 343 -0.66 15.25 -1.22
N GLY A 344 -0.37 15.66 0.01
CA GLY A 344 -1.38 16.06 1.00
C GLY A 344 -1.83 14.94 1.93
N TRP A 345 -1.19 13.79 1.87
CA TRP A 345 -1.44 12.67 2.75
C TRP A 345 -0.27 12.41 3.69
N ILE A 346 -0.59 12.08 4.93
CA ILE A 346 0.33 11.39 5.82
C ILE A 346 0.03 9.89 5.76
N ILE A 347 1.10 9.10 5.84
CA ILE A 347 1.03 7.64 5.81
C ILE A 347 1.79 7.13 7.01
N ASN A 348 1.17 6.25 7.77
CA ASN A 348 1.80 5.54 8.88
C ASN A 348 1.57 4.04 8.74
N GLY A 349 2.43 3.27 9.38
CA GLY A 349 2.35 1.81 9.34
C GLY A 349 2.88 1.21 10.62
N TYR A 350 2.28 0.10 10.99
CA TYR A 350 2.67 -0.67 12.15
C TYR A 350 2.90 -2.12 11.73
N ILE A 351 3.97 -2.72 12.23
CA ILE A 351 4.44 -4.04 11.81
C ILE A 351 4.89 -4.84 13.03
N GLU A 352 4.91 -6.16 12.93
CA GLU A 352 5.31 -7.01 14.05
C GLU A 352 6.78 -6.84 14.43
N ASN A 353 7.08 -6.76 15.73
CA ASN A 353 8.43 -6.95 16.26
C ASN A 353 8.74 -8.45 16.41
N LYS A 354 9.95 -8.80 16.88
CA LYS A 354 10.38 -10.20 17.09
C LYS A 354 9.45 -11.02 18.00
N LYS A 355 8.71 -10.36 18.89
CA LYS A 355 7.74 -10.98 19.79
C LYS A 355 6.34 -11.11 19.17
N GLY A 356 6.13 -10.55 17.96
CA GLY A 356 4.84 -10.50 17.29
C GLY A 356 3.91 -9.39 17.78
N GLU A 357 4.42 -8.41 18.51
CA GLU A 357 3.70 -7.21 18.89
C GLU A 357 3.81 -6.18 17.79
N LEU A 358 2.73 -5.46 17.50
CA LEU A 358 2.78 -4.37 16.53
C LEU A 358 3.59 -3.19 17.09
N ARG A 359 4.47 -2.64 16.27
CA ARG A 359 5.24 -1.42 16.51
C ARG A 359 5.13 -0.49 15.32
N GLN A 360 5.36 0.79 15.52
CA GLN A 360 5.49 1.72 14.40
C GLN A 360 6.66 1.29 13.49
N GLN A 361 6.46 1.39 12.20
CA GLN A 361 7.51 1.21 11.22
C GLN A 361 8.49 2.40 11.27
N ASN A 362 9.76 2.12 11.06
CA ASN A 362 10.75 3.19 10.94
C ASN A 362 10.67 3.86 9.56
N THR A 363 11.47 4.92 9.36
CA THR A 363 11.46 5.70 8.11
C THR A 363 11.75 4.85 6.88
N GLN A 364 12.72 3.94 6.97
CA GLN A 364 13.12 3.07 5.85
C GLN A 364 12.02 2.05 5.51
N GLU A 365 11.35 1.52 6.52
CA GLU A 365 10.21 0.63 6.33
C GLU A 365 9.01 1.36 5.73
N LEU A 366 8.73 2.62 6.16
CA LEU A 366 7.66 3.45 5.65
C LEU A 366 7.93 3.98 4.23
N ALA A 367 9.20 4.18 3.86
CA ALA A 367 9.56 4.71 2.55
C ALA A 367 8.99 3.88 1.40
N SER A 368 8.88 2.56 1.58
CA SER A 368 8.28 1.66 0.59
C SER A 368 6.81 1.99 0.24
N CYS A 369 6.09 2.70 1.13
CA CYS A 369 4.72 3.14 0.86
C CYS A 369 4.65 4.15 -0.30
N ASN A 370 5.69 4.99 -0.45
CA ASN A 370 5.76 5.99 -1.51
C ASN A 370 5.88 5.38 -2.91
N GLY A 371 6.37 4.15 -3.04
CA GLY A 371 6.37 3.42 -4.30
C GLY A 371 4.99 3.24 -4.92
N CYS A 372 3.95 3.20 -4.08
CA CYS A 372 2.56 3.05 -4.50
C CYS A 372 1.72 4.31 -4.25
N HIS A 373 1.95 5.05 -3.16
CA HIS A 373 1.10 6.16 -2.71
C HIS A 373 1.67 7.55 -3.04
N LYS A 374 2.55 7.66 -4.02
CA LYS A 374 3.12 8.94 -4.45
C LYS A 374 2.80 9.24 -5.92
N THR A 375 3.48 8.62 -6.87
CA THR A 375 3.41 8.97 -8.29
C THR A 375 2.91 7.87 -9.21
N LEU A 376 2.19 6.88 -8.72
CA LEU A 376 1.75 5.75 -9.51
C LEU A 376 0.40 6.01 -10.21
N GLY A 377 0.31 5.66 -11.50
CA GLY A 377 -0.86 5.93 -12.34
C GLY A 377 -2.13 5.18 -11.95
N SER A 378 -2.02 4.05 -11.25
CA SER A 378 -3.16 3.25 -10.78
C SER A 378 -3.83 3.80 -9.52
N THR A 379 -3.52 5.03 -9.09
CA THR A 379 -4.21 5.65 -7.95
C THR A 379 -5.22 6.70 -8.38
N ILE A 380 -6.19 6.97 -7.53
CA ILE A 380 -7.00 8.18 -7.57
C ILE A 380 -6.74 8.94 -6.28
N ASP A 381 -6.14 10.13 -6.39
CA ASP A 381 -5.69 10.94 -5.25
C ASP A 381 -4.90 10.09 -4.23
N GLN A 382 -3.93 9.30 -4.73
CA GLN A 382 -3.02 8.37 -4.03
C GLN A 382 -3.68 7.18 -3.33
N VAL A 383 -4.96 6.90 -3.59
CA VAL A 383 -5.71 5.78 -3.01
C VAL A 383 -6.07 4.74 -4.08
N PHE A 384 -5.95 3.45 -3.77
CA PHE A 384 -6.26 2.34 -4.69
C PHE A 384 -7.63 1.71 -4.43
N SER A 385 -7.85 1.26 -3.20
CA SER A 385 -8.92 0.32 -2.88
C SER A 385 -10.32 0.92 -3.05
N PHE A 386 -10.51 2.20 -2.76
CA PHE A 386 -11.82 2.82 -2.80
C PHE A 386 -12.38 2.97 -4.23
N ALA A 387 -11.53 3.21 -5.22
CA ALA A 387 -11.91 3.18 -6.62
C ALA A 387 -12.36 1.78 -7.09
N ARG A 388 -12.00 0.74 -6.33
CA ARG A 388 -12.28 -0.68 -6.60
C ARG A 388 -13.34 -1.28 -5.67
N LYS A 389 -13.96 -0.46 -4.80
CA LYS A 389 -15.06 -0.87 -3.93
C LYS A 389 -16.19 -1.45 -4.78
N VAL A 390 -16.86 -2.51 -4.31
CA VAL A 390 -18.12 -3.00 -4.91
C VAL A 390 -19.12 -1.84 -4.94
N GLU A 391 -19.76 -1.63 -6.07
CA GLU A 391 -20.58 -0.45 -6.31
C GLU A 391 -21.83 -0.42 -5.43
N GLY A 392 -22.18 0.78 -4.99
CA GLY A 392 -23.39 1.06 -4.24
C GLY A 392 -23.40 0.46 -2.82
N SER A 393 -24.61 0.26 -2.31
CA SER A 393 -24.84 -0.20 -0.93
C SER A 393 -24.31 -1.60 -0.63
N GLN A 394 -24.23 -2.48 -1.64
CA GLN A 394 -23.69 -3.83 -1.49
C GLN A 394 -22.18 -3.84 -1.22
N GLY A 395 -21.49 -2.76 -1.57
CA GLY A 395 -20.07 -2.60 -1.29
C GLY A 395 -19.77 -2.12 0.12
N TRP A 396 -20.78 -1.72 0.88
CA TRP A 396 -20.60 -1.38 2.29
C TRP A 396 -20.76 -2.63 3.15
N GLY A 397 -19.72 -2.97 3.89
CA GLY A 397 -19.60 -4.17 4.69
C GLY A 397 -18.17 -4.67 4.75
N TYR A 398 -17.92 -5.62 5.64
CA TYR A 398 -16.61 -6.25 5.72
C TYR A 398 -16.30 -7.01 4.42
N ILE A 399 -15.04 -7.07 4.03
CA ILE A 399 -14.61 -7.70 2.77
C ILE A 399 -15.08 -9.15 2.67
N ASP A 400 -15.71 -9.50 1.56
CA ASP A 400 -16.17 -10.87 1.26
C ASP A 400 -15.85 -11.23 -0.19
N LEU A 401 -14.70 -11.86 -0.40
CA LEU A 401 -14.22 -12.26 -1.72
C LEU A 401 -15.09 -13.30 -2.41
N LYS A 402 -15.93 -14.03 -1.63
CA LYS A 402 -16.87 -15.03 -2.17
C LYS A 402 -18.06 -14.38 -2.87
N LYS A 403 -18.30 -13.08 -2.62
CA LYS A 403 -19.38 -12.30 -3.25
C LYS A 403 -18.90 -11.38 -4.37
N ILE A 404 -17.62 -11.42 -4.73
CA ILE A 404 -17.07 -10.58 -5.79
C ILE A 404 -16.86 -11.43 -7.03
N THR A 405 -17.48 -11.06 -8.13
CA THR A 405 -17.27 -11.69 -9.44
C THR A 405 -16.01 -11.14 -10.12
N ASP A 406 -15.56 -11.78 -11.20
CA ASP A 406 -14.42 -11.26 -11.98
C ASP A 406 -14.87 -10.13 -12.91
N VAL A 407 -15.18 -8.98 -12.30
CA VAL A 407 -15.66 -7.77 -12.99
C VAL A 407 -14.62 -7.25 -13.95
N THR A 408 -15.06 -6.80 -15.11
CA THR A 408 -14.19 -6.25 -16.16
C THR A 408 -13.70 -4.85 -15.79
N ASN A 409 -12.59 -4.43 -16.37
CA ASN A 409 -12.28 -3.02 -16.52
C ASN A 409 -12.24 -2.62 -17.99
N ILE A 410 -12.02 -1.34 -18.23
CA ILE A 410 -12.06 -0.75 -19.56
C ILE A 410 -10.64 -0.59 -20.07
N ASP A 411 -10.36 -1.06 -21.28
CA ASP A 411 -9.17 -0.68 -22.00
C ASP A 411 -9.30 0.78 -22.44
N THR A 412 -8.47 1.65 -21.87
CA THR A 412 -8.58 3.10 -22.11
C THR A 412 -8.10 3.51 -23.52
N SER A 413 -7.39 2.65 -24.23
CA SER A 413 -6.93 2.91 -25.59
C SER A 413 -8.01 2.61 -26.64
N THR A 414 -8.84 1.60 -26.38
CA THR A 414 -9.89 1.14 -27.30
C THR A 414 -11.30 1.43 -26.83
N GLU A 415 -11.47 1.91 -25.61
CA GLU A 415 -12.77 2.09 -24.91
C GLU A 415 -13.64 0.80 -24.86
N LYS A 416 -13.02 -0.36 -25.02
CA LYS A 416 -13.71 -1.65 -24.98
C LYS A 416 -13.65 -2.26 -23.60
N ASN A 417 -14.75 -2.88 -23.19
CA ASN A 417 -14.75 -3.77 -22.02
C ASN A 417 -13.83 -4.96 -22.30
N LEU A 418 -12.98 -5.25 -21.34
CA LEU A 418 -12.18 -6.47 -21.35
C LEU A 418 -13.02 -7.63 -20.80
N THR A 419 -12.52 -8.85 -20.93
CA THR A 419 -13.00 -9.99 -20.13
C THR A 419 -12.78 -9.71 -18.64
N GLY A 420 -13.10 -10.63 -17.74
CA GLY A 420 -12.81 -10.45 -16.31
C GLY A 420 -11.40 -9.92 -16.07
N GLU A 421 -11.22 -9.07 -15.10
CA GLU A 421 -9.93 -8.40 -14.84
C GLU A 421 -8.83 -9.43 -14.53
N TYR A 422 -9.13 -10.45 -13.70
CA TYR A 422 -8.15 -11.48 -13.36
C TYR A 422 -7.88 -12.40 -14.55
N LEU A 423 -8.90 -12.75 -15.31
CA LEU A 423 -8.71 -13.50 -16.56
C LEU A 423 -7.81 -12.73 -17.53
N THR A 424 -8.06 -11.44 -17.72
CA THR A 424 -7.24 -10.57 -18.57
C THR A 424 -5.79 -10.51 -18.06
N TYR A 425 -5.61 -10.42 -16.73
CA TYR A 425 -4.29 -10.41 -16.13
C TYR A 425 -3.56 -11.73 -16.36
N PHE A 426 -4.22 -12.87 -16.18
CA PHE A 426 -3.63 -14.18 -16.45
C PHE A 426 -3.18 -14.32 -17.91
N GLN A 427 -4.01 -13.87 -18.86
CA GLN A 427 -3.69 -13.89 -20.27
C GLN A 427 -2.47 -13.03 -20.62
N ARG A 428 -2.35 -11.86 -19.99
CA ARG A 428 -1.31 -10.87 -20.30
C ARG A 428 -0.03 -11.07 -19.49
N ALA A 429 -0.15 -11.46 -18.23
CA ALA A 429 0.99 -11.61 -17.33
C ALA A 429 1.55 -13.04 -17.25
N GLY A 430 0.85 -14.02 -17.84
CA GLY A 430 1.36 -15.39 -17.97
C GLY A 430 1.53 -16.12 -16.65
N GLY A 431 0.51 -16.13 -15.79
CA GLY A 431 0.52 -16.93 -14.58
C GLY A 431 0.16 -16.22 -13.30
N GLY A 432 0.09 -14.90 -13.30
CA GLY A 432 -0.40 -14.14 -12.18
C GLY A 432 0.46 -14.21 -10.90
N ASP A 433 1.64 -14.79 -10.97
CA ASP A 433 2.56 -14.91 -9.84
C ASP A 433 3.92 -14.31 -10.19
N GLU A 434 4.03 -13.02 -10.06
CA GLU A 434 5.18 -12.23 -10.51
C GLU A 434 6.51 -12.84 -10.02
N PHE A 435 6.61 -13.17 -8.72
CA PHE A 435 7.88 -13.61 -8.15
C PHE A 435 7.77 -14.74 -7.10
N ARG A 436 6.59 -15.27 -6.85
CA ARG A 436 6.36 -16.25 -5.77
C ARG A 436 6.37 -17.70 -6.22
N GLN A 437 6.47 -17.93 -7.52
CA GLN A 437 6.49 -19.26 -8.13
C GLN A 437 5.35 -20.17 -7.65
N ASN A 438 4.13 -19.71 -7.86
CA ASN A 438 2.94 -20.38 -7.38
C ASN A 438 2.51 -21.51 -8.33
N SER A 439 3.19 -22.66 -8.24
CA SER A 439 2.87 -23.85 -9.03
C SER A 439 1.41 -24.33 -8.84
N GLU A 440 0.83 -24.11 -7.66
CA GLU A 440 -0.57 -24.43 -7.39
C GLU A 440 -1.52 -23.62 -8.28
N MET A 441 -1.27 -22.32 -8.45
CA MET A 441 -2.05 -21.47 -9.35
C MET A 441 -1.88 -21.90 -10.81
N LEU A 442 -0.64 -22.15 -11.24
CA LEU A 442 -0.37 -22.60 -12.59
C LEU A 442 -1.11 -23.91 -12.90
N THR A 443 -1.05 -24.89 -12.00
CA THR A 443 -1.76 -26.17 -12.18
C THR A 443 -3.28 -26.01 -12.23
N ARG A 444 -3.83 -25.07 -11.49
CA ARG A 444 -5.31 -24.88 -11.44
C ARG A 444 -5.87 -24.12 -12.64
N TRP A 445 -5.13 -23.11 -13.12
CA TRP A 445 -5.70 -22.11 -14.02
C TRP A 445 -5.01 -22.03 -15.38
N PHE A 446 -4.01 -22.88 -15.64
CA PHE A 446 -3.27 -22.90 -16.89
C PHE A 446 -3.16 -24.31 -17.44
N HIS A 447 -3.09 -24.42 -18.77
CA HIS A 447 -2.76 -25.65 -19.47
C HIS A 447 -1.24 -25.87 -19.48
N ASP A 448 -0.81 -27.08 -19.84
CA ASP A 448 0.61 -27.45 -19.88
C ASP A 448 1.42 -26.61 -20.89
N ASP A 449 0.78 -26.02 -21.87
CA ASP A 449 1.38 -25.12 -22.86
C ASP A 449 1.52 -23.67 -22.34
N GLY A 450 1.12 -23.41 -21.09
CA GLY A 450 1.19 -22.10 -20.44
C GLY A 450 0.06 -21.13 -20.81
N GLN A 451 -0.94 -21.57 -21.59
CA GLN A 451 -2.15 -20.78 -21.85
C GLN A 451 -3.13 -20.89 -20.68
N VAL A 452 -3.83 -19.80 -20.40
CA VAL A 452 -4.84 -19.81 -19.34
C VAL A 452 -6.03 -20.70 -19.73
N ASN A 453 -6.51 -21.49 -18.77
CA ASN A 453 -7.75 -22.24 -18.92
C ASN A 453 -8.94 -21.29 -18.75
N LYS A 454 -9.31 -20.64 -19.86
CA LYS A 454 -10.31 -19.59 -19.88
C LYS A 454 -11.68 -20.10 -19.40
N GLU A 455 -12.07 -21.28 -19.84
CA GLU A 455 -13.34 -21.90 -19.50
C GLU A 455 -13.45 -22.16 -17.99
N ALA A 456 -12.36 -22.62 -17.37
CA ALA A 456 -12.32 -22.86 -15.93
C ALA A 456 -12.42 -21.56 -15.13
N VAL A 457 -11.80 -20.48 -15.60
CA VAL A 457 -11.86 -19.17 -14.93
C VAL A 457 -13.23 -18.52 -15.10
N GLU A 458 -13.79 -18.52 -16.30
CA GLU A 458 -15.10 -17.92 -16.60
C GLU A 458 -16.28 -18.67 -15.93
N ALA A 459 -16.10 -19.96 -15.61
CA ALA A 459 -17.12 -20.75 -14.91
C ALA A 459 -17.24 -20.40 -13.40
N LEU A 460 -16.35 -19.57 -12.86
CA LEU A 460 -16.35 -19.26 -11.43
C LEU A 460 -17.41 -18.23 -11.06
N ALA A 461 -18.18 -18.51 -10.02
CA ALA A 461 -19.16 -17.59 -9.45
C ALA A 461 -18.51 -16.40 -8.71
N SER A 462 -17.24 -16.51 -8.32
CA SER A 462 -16.51 -15.46 -7.61
C SER A 462 -15.01 -15.56 -7.82
N ILE A 463 -14.31 -14.46 -7.50
CA ILE A 463 -12.84 -14.42 -7.57
C ILE A 463 -12.15 -15.23 -6.47
N TYR A 464 -12.89 -15.68 -5.46
CA TYR A 464 -12.31 -16.35 -4.29
C TYR A 464 -11.41 -17.55 -4.66
N PRO A 465 -11.82 -18.49 -5.54
CA PRO A 465 -10.93 -19.61 -5.93
C PRO A 465 -9.68 -19.18 -6.70
N LEU A 466 -9.73 -18.03 -7.41
CA LEU A 466 -8.61 -17.50 -8.18
C LEU A 466 -7.48 -16.98 -7.31
N ILE A 467 -7.80 -16.52 -6.09
CA ILE A 467 -6.87 -15.78 -5.24
C ILE A 467 -6.61 -16.45 -3.89
N THR A 468 -7.19 -17.61 -3.61
CA THR A 468 -6.98 -18.32 -2.36
C THR A 468 -6.11 -19.58 -2.58
N PRO A 469 -5.09 -19.79 -1.74
CA PRO A 469 -4.27 -21.00 -1.79
C PRO A 469 -4.98 -22.19 -1.15
N SER A 470 -4.41 -23.39 -1.34
CA SER A 470 -4.75 -24.55 -0.52
C SER A 470 -4.37 -24.33 0.95
N LYS A 471 -4.94 -25.15 1.82
CA LYS A 471 -4.60 -25.17 3.25
C LYS A 471 -3.10 -25.38 3.48
N GLU A 472 -2.49 -26.32 2.77
CA GLU A 472 -1.07 -26.67 2.88
C GLU A 472 -0.20 -25.48 2.48
N ARG A 473 -0.50 -24.83 1.36
CA ARG A 473 0.23 -23.64 0.92
C ARG A 473 0.02 -22.47 1.90
N ALA A 474 -1.19 -22.27 2.41
CA ALA A 474 -1.49 -21.24 3.39
C ALA A 474 -0.66 -21.39 4.68
N LEU A 475 -0.57 -22.62 5.20
CA LEU A 475 0.28 -22.93 6.36
C LEU A 475 1.75 -22.61 6.08
N ALA A 476 2.27 -23.04 4.94
CA ALA A 476 3.66 -22.80 4.55
C ALA A 476 3.96 -21.28 4.39
N LEU A 477 3.05 -20.50 3.77
CA LEU A 477 3.18 -19.05 3.63
C LEU A 477 3.14 -18.33 4.98
N ASN A 478 2.29 -18.76 5.91
CA ASN A 478 2.26 -18.21 7.26
C ASN A 478 3.58 -18.47 8.00
N LYS A 479 4.14 -19.68 7.87
CA LYS A 479 5.44 -20.04 8.45
C LYS A 479 6.57 -19.20 7.85
N ALA A 480 6.59 -19.07 6.52
CA ALA A 480 7.57 -18.25 5.81
C ALA A 480 7.57 -16.79 6.29
N TYR A 481 6.38 -16.19 6.48
CA TYR A 481 6.30 -14.83 6.99
C TYR A 481 6.76 -14.73 8.46
N LYS A 482 6.41 -15.70 9.32
CA LYS A 482 6.88 -15.73 10.71
C LYS A 482 8.41 -15.74 10.81
N LEU A 483 9.11 -16.34 9.84
CA LEU A 483 10.58 -16.29 9.79
C LEU A 483 11.08 -14.86 9.47
N ILE A 484 10.42 -14.14 8.55
CA ILE A 484 10.73 -12.72 8.27
C ILE A 484 10.51 -11.87 9.53
N VAL A 485 9.46 -12.14 10.30
CA VAL A 485 9.21 -11.48 11.60
C VAL A 485 10.34 -11.75 12.58
N ALA A 486 10.78 -12.99 12.71
CA ALA A 486 11.88 -13.36 13.60
C ALA A 486 13.21 -12.69 13.22
N GLU A 487 13.44 -12.51 11.92
CA GLU A 487 14.64 -11.85 11.37
C GLU A 487 14.56 -10.32 11.44
N GLN A 488 13.37 -9.73 11.51
CA GLN A 488 13.12 -8.27 11.37
C GLN A 488 13.70 -7.69 10.08
N SER A 489 13.74 -8.49 9.02
CA SER A 489 14.39 -8.18 7.75
C SER A 489 13.47 -7.45 6.76
N TYR A 490 12.52 -6.66 7.24
CA TYR A 490 11.45 -6.04 6.44
C TYR A 490 11.94 -5.08 5.35
N ILE A 491 13.07 -4.42 5.56
CA ILE A 491 13.69 -3.53 4.56
C ILE A 491 14.20 -4.31 3.33
N PHE A 492 14.40 -5.62 3.47
CA PHE A 492 14.79 -6.52 2.39
C PHE A 492 13.60 -7.28 1.78
N GLY A 493 12.38 -6.88 2.12
CA GLY A 493 11.14 -7.44 1.59
C GLY A 493 10.23 -8.05 2.66
N ARG A 494 8.93 -7.93 2.42
CA ARG A 494 7.85 -8.45 3.30
C ARG A 494 7.07 -9.58 2.65
N ASP A 495 7.45 -9.95 1.44
CA ASP A 495 6.78 -10.98 0.68
C ASP A 495 7.27 -12.37 1.11
N ALA A 496 6.32 -13.20 1.56
CA ALA A 496 6.61 -14.57 1.89
C ALA A 496 6.80 -15.39 0.60
N VAL A 497 7.94 -16.03 0.46
CA VAL A 497 8.23 -16.99 -0.61
C VAL A 497 8.54 -18.35 0.00
N LEU A 498 8.05 -19.43 -0.63
CA LEU A 498 8.30 -20.81 -0.17
C LEU A 498 9.63 -21.35 -0.68
N LYS A 499 10.11 -20.82 -1.78
CA LYS A 499 11.41 -21.10 -2.40
C LYS A 499 11.98 -19.81 -2.96
N PRO A 500 13.29 -19.70 -3.16
CA PRO A 500 13.90 -18.54 -3.80
C PRO A 500 13.25 -18.23 -5.15
N ALA A 501 12.92 -16.98 -5.38
CA ALA A 501 12.28 -16.52 -6.62
C ALA A 501 13.20 -16.73 -7.83
N LYS A 502 12.62 -17.20 -8.96
CA LYS A 502 13.35 -17.44 -10.22
C LYS A 502 12.90 -16.51 -11.34
N ASN A 503 11.66 -16.05 -11.30
CA ASN A 503 11.06 -15.18 -12.31
C ASN A 503 11.21 -13.68 -11.98
N VAL A 504 12.22 -13.34 -11.20
CA VAL A 504 12.53 -11.98 -10.74
C VAL A 504 13.97 -11.64 -11.08
N LEU A 505 14.17 -10.46 -11.60
CA LEU A 505 15.48 -9.93 -11.94
C LEU A 505 16.29 -9.64 -10.68
N LYS A 506 17.54 -10.07 -10.62
CA LYS A 506 18.52 -9.64 -9.63
C LYS A 506 19.16 -8.30 -10.04
N GLN A 507 19.23 -8.06 -11.34
CA GLN A 507 19.76 -6.87 -11.97
C GLN A 507 19.02 -6.62 -13.28
N VAL A 508 18.58 -5.39 -13.52
CA VAL A 508 17.73 -5.06 -14.67
C VAL A 508 18.49 -4.73 -15.95
N GLU A 509 19.79 -4.40 -15.88
CA GLU A 509 20.62 -4.05 -17.05
C GLU A 509 20.65 -5.15 -18.12
N ASN A 510 20.52 -6.41 -17.73
CA ASN A 510 20.61 -7.56 -18.63
C ASN A 510 19.23 -8.09 -19.03
N THR A 511 18.18 -7.31 -18.85
CA THR A 511 16.82 -7.76 -19.16
C THR A 511 16.37 -7.27 -20.52
N ILE A 512 15.37 -7.96 -21.07
CA ILE A 512 14.69 -7.54 -22.29
C ILE A 512 13.47 -6.70 -21.88
N PRO A 513 13.40 -5.42 -22.28
CA PRO A 513 12.23 -4.57 -22.05
C PRO A 513 10.99 -5.15 -22.70
N LEU A 514 9.82 -4.80 -22.17
CA LEU A 514 8.54 -5.16 -22.76
C LEU A 514 8.38 -4.47 -24.12
N GLU A 515 8.09 -5.23 -25.17
CA GLU A 515 7.85 -4.69 -26.50
C GLU A 515 6.60 -3.79 -26.53
N GLU A 516 6.60 -2.77 -27.40
CA GLU A 516 5.54 -1.76 -27.44
C GLU A 516 4.15 -2.37 -27.68
N GLN A 517 4.05 -3.40 -28.54
CA GLN A 517 2.80 -4.10 -28.84
C GLN A 517 2.18 -4.81 -27.62
N HIS A 518 2.96 -5.05 -26.57
CA HIS A 518 2.51 -5.66 -25.32
C HIS A 518 2.25 -4.65 -24.21
N ARG A 519 2.31 -3.35 -24.52
CA ARG A 519 1.95 -2.28 -23.58
C ARG A 519 0.45 -2.03 -23.63
N PHE A 520 -0.18 -1.90 -22.47
CA PHE A 520 -1.63 -1.78 -22.35
C PHE A 520 -2.04 -0.55 -21.56
N SER A 521 -3.15 0.03 -21.95
CA SER A 521 -3.82 1.07 -21.19
C SER A 521 -5.00 0.47 -20.43
N TRP A 522 -5.14 0.84 -19.16
CA TRP A 522 -6.08 0.22 -18.25
C TRP A 522 -6.56 1.25 -17.21
N ASP A 523 -7.83 1.22 -16.82
CA ASP A 523 -8.38 2.06 -15.76
C ASP A 523 -8.53 1.25 -14.46
N ILE A 524 -8.09 1.79 -13.32
CA ILE A 524 -8.25 1.16 -12.00
C ILE A 524 -9.73 0.93 -11.63
N ARG A 525 -10.63 1.77 -12.16
CA ARG A 525 -12.06 1.65 -11.93
C ARG A 525 -12.61 0.47 -12.70
N LEU A 526 -13.48 -0.27 -12.06
CA LEU A 526 -14.09 -1.48 -12.62
C LEU A 526 -15.46 -1.14 -13.25
N ASN A 527 -15.84 -1.87 -14.28
CA ASN A 527 -17.16 -1.76 -14.87
C ASN A 527 -18.13 -2.76 -14.22
N TRP A 528 -18.71 -2.38 -13.10
CA TRP A 528 -19.65 -3.20 -12.35
C TRP A 528 -20.97 -3.47 -13.10
N ASN A 529 -21.25 -2.73 -14.18
CA ASN A 529 -22.46 -2.88 -15.01
C ASN A 529 -22.26 -3.84 -16.19
N SER A 530 -21.08 -4.45 -16.33
CA SER A 530 -20.75 -5.35 -17.45
C SER A 530 -21.02 -6.83 -17.17
N GLN A 531 -21.83 -7.13 -16.17
CA GLN A 531 -22.20 -8.50 -15.81
C GLN A 531 -23.40 -9.01 -16.59
#